data_c831ccf81fb0752345467ac36e008568
#
_entry.id   c831ccf81fb0752345467ac36e008568
#
_cell.length_a   1.000
_cell.length_b   1.000
_cell.length_c   1.000
_cell.angle_alpha   90.00
_cell.angle_beta   90.00
_cell.angle_gamma   90.00
#
_symmetry.space_group_name_H-M   'P 1'
#
loop_
_entity.id
_entity.type
_entity.pdbx_description
1 polymer ?
#
loop_
_entity_poly.entity_id
_entity_poly.type
_entity_poly.pdbx_seq_one_letter_code
_entity_poly.pdbx_strand_id
1 'polypeptide(L)'
;HLFPFRTQKLSSLVPKIVRWKRRVKIGSRRLEQKALREISGLFCCAIYVKGLQNGEKVGILRTERGENMRSDGTRKDSARPYAIIIALLIFCRIVFYVQTHYQHTSAIRPEDDYKGRIPQFHSCVDRDDDGVDDQSDILNGALAYVSTHPKYKSRYYKAGYPDDGYGVCTDVVAYALKNAGYDLQVLVNADIREQPQDYMVAEPDANIDFRRVRNLKVFFSHTAAALTTDVSEIEEWQGGDIVIFERHIGIVSDRRNKNGVPYIIHHNDPWQTAYEQDILEKRTDIVGHYRISK
;
A
#
# COMPACT_ATOMS: atom_id res chain seq x y z
N HIS A 1 -31.84 16.57 -42.38
CA HIS A 1 -30.62 17.31 -42.73
C HIS A 1 -29.42 16.55 -42.16
N LEU A 2 -28.74 15.86 -43.09
CA LEU A 2 -27.48 15.11 -42.84
C LEU A 2 -26.32 16.10 -42.85
N PHE A 3 -25.48 16.09 -41.80
CA PHE A 3 -24.21 16.78 -41.79
C PHE A 3 -23.08 15.81 -42.23
N PRO A 4 -22.14 16.21 -43.10
CA PRO A 4 -21.09 15.35 -43.60
C PRO A 4 -19.93 15.29 -42.62
N PHE A 5 -19.46 14.08 -42.31
CA PHE A 5 -18.21 13.82 -41.59
C PHE A 5 -17.01 14.26 -42.42
N ARG A 6 -16.23 15.18 -41.87
CA ARG A 6 -14.98 15.68 -42.48
C ARG A 6 -13.83 14.81 -41.97
N THR A 7 -13.35 13.92 -42.83
CA THR A 7 -12.11 13.17 -42.65
C THR A 7 -10.93 14.11 -42.75
N GLN A 8 -10.29 14.50 -41.67
CA GLN A 8 -9.00 15.21 -41.68
C GLN A 8 -7.97 14.56 -40.77
N LYS A 9 -6.93 14.05 -41.43
CA LYS A 9 -5.52 13.88 -40.97
C LYS A 9 -5.24 12.87 -39.86
N LEU A 10 -5.19 11.61 -40.22
CA LEU A 10 -4.44 10.57 -39.51
C LEU A 10 -2.90 10.58 -39.77
N SER A 11 -2.41 11.37 -40.73
CA SER A 11 -1.01 11.35 -41.17
C SER A 11 -0.01 12.10 -40.26
N SER A 12 -0.48 12.97 -39.35
CA SER A 12 0.40 13.76 -38.48
C SER A 12 0.70 13.12 -37.09
N LEU A 13 0.03 12.01 -36.71
CA LEU A 13 0.20 11.38 -35.42
C LEU A 13 1.31 10.31 -35.37
N VAL A 14 1.62 9.69 -36.53
CA VAL A 14 2.58 8.59 -36.61
C VAL A 14 4.01 8.99 -36.16
N PRO A 15 4.55 10.16 -36.50
CA PRO A 15 5.90 10.56 -36.06
C PRO A 15 6.01 10.82 -34.57
N LYS A 16 4.91 11.26 -33.91
CA LYS A 16 4.89 11.53 -32.45
C LYS A 16 4.86 10.24 -31.63
N ILE A 17 4.12 9.23 -32.09
CA ILE A 17 4.03 7.90 -31.45
C ILE A 17 5.37 7.17 -31.52
N VAL A 18 6.06 7.22 -32.68
CA VAL A 18 7.39 6.59 -32.85
C VAL A 18 8.44 7.27 -31.95
N ARG A 19 8.41 8.61 -31.82
CA ARG A 19 9.31 9.35 -30.95
C ARG A 19 9.04 9.10 -29.46
N TRP A 20 7.76 8.89 -29.06
CA TRP A 20 7.39 8.53 -27.71
C TRP A 20 7.84 7.09 -27.36
N LYS A 21 7.61 6.10 -28.23
CA LYS A 21 8.09 4.72 -28.04
C LYS A 21 9.62 4.64 -27.92
N ARG A 22 10.38 5.47 -28.66
CA ARG A 22 11.85 5.55 -28.49
C ARG A 22 12.25 6.13 -27.13
N ARG A 23 11.54 7.14 -26.62
CA ARG A 23 11.84 7.77 -25.31
C ARG A 23 11.56 6.82 -24.14
N VAL A 24 10.46 6.09 -24.18
CA VAL A 24 10.11 5.07 -23.18
C VAL A 24 11.14 3.92 -23.19
N LYS A 25 11.57 3.48 -24.37
CA LYS A 25 12.58 2.41 -24.49
C LYS A 25 13.98 2.82 -23.98
N ILE A 26 14.34 4.10 -24.10
CA ILE A 26 15.60 4.65 -23.56
C ILE A 26 15.49 4.83 -22.04
N GLY A 27 14.34 5.23 -21.51
CA GLY A 27 14.09 5.34 -20.06
C GLY A 27 14.16 4.01 -19.35
N SER A 28 13.54 2.95 -19.90
CA SER A 28 13.58 1.61 -19.32
C SER A 28 15.00 1.01 -19.35
N ARG A 29 15.75 1.19 -20.43
CA ARG A 29 17.16 0.77 -20.50
C ARG A 29 18.06 1.49 -19.48
N ARG A 30 17.80 2.76 -19.19
CA ARG A 30 18.56 3.50 -18.17
C ARG A 30 18.26 3.02 -16.76
N LEU A 31 17.02 2.65 -16.46
CA LEU A 31 16.63 2.06 -15.19
C LEU A 31 17.19 0.64 -15.03
N GLU A 32 17.14 -0.19 -16.09
CA GLU A 32 17.78 -1.51 -16.09
C GLU A 32 19.29 -1.44 -15.94
N GLN A 33 19.96 -0.49 -16.61
CA GLN A 33 21.41 -0.29 -16.45
C GLN A 33 21.80 0.24 -15.08
N LYS A 34 20.93 1.06 -14.43
CA LYS A 34 21.15 1.49 -13.05
C LYS A 34 20.99 0.34 -12.07
N ALA A 35 19.93 -0.47 -12.23
CA ALA A 35 19.71 -1.68 -11.43
C ALA A 35 20.82 -2.72 -11.63
N LEU A 36 21.30 -2.93 -12.86
CA LEU A 36 22.42 -3.82 -13.16
C LEU A 36 23.75 -3.32 -12.59
N ARG A 37 23.98 -2.00 -12.54
CA ARG A 37 25.18 -1.43 -11.89
C ARG A 37 25.14 -1.59 -10.37
N GLU A 38 23.98 -1.46 -9.73
CA GLU A 38 23.82 -1.69 -8.30
C GLU A 38 23.99 -3.18 -7.96
N ILE A 39 23.47 -4.09 -8.82
CA ILE A 39 23.67 -5.54 -8.67
C ILE A 39 25.11 -5.93 -8.95
N SER A 40 25.78 -5.34 -9.96
CA SER A 40 27.19 -5.63 -10.27
C SER A 40 28.13 -5.10 -9.19
N GLY A 41 27.80 -3.97 -8.52
CA GLY A 41 28.55 -3.48 -7.36
C GLY A 41 28.52 -4.46 -6.18
N LEU A 42 27.36 -5.10 -5.93
CA LEU A 42 27.23 -6.15 -4.91
C LEU A 42 27.96 -7.45 -5.31
N PHE A 43 28.00 -7.79 -6.61
CA PHE A 43 28.74 -8.95 -7.12
C PHE A 43 30.27 -8.72 -7.11
N CYS A 44 30.73 -7.49 -7.39
CA CYS A 44 32.16 -7.14 -7.26
C CYS A 44 32.66 -7.26 -5.81
N CYS A 45 31.86 -6.85 -4.82
CA CYS A 45 32.21 -7.06 -3.40
C CYS A 45 32.31 -8.56 -3.05
N ALA A 46 31.42 -9.40 -3.61
CA ALA A 46 31.45 -10.85 -3.38
C ALA A 46 32.63 -11.53 -4.06
N ILE A 47 33.06 -11.07 -5.24
CA ILE A 47 34.23 -11.59 -5.96
C ILE A 47 35.52 -11.11 -5.29
N TYR A 48 35.57 -9.87 -4.77
CA TYR A 48 36.72 -9.36 -4.02
C TYR A 48 36.97 -10.16 -2.74
N VAL A 49 35.91 -10.57 -2.05
CA VAL A 49 36.01 -11.45 -0.87
C VAL A 49 36.45 -12.85 -1.25
N LYS A 50 36.07 -13.38 -2.42
CA LYS A 50 36.54 -14.69 -2.91
C LYS A 50 38.01 -14.67 -3.39
N GLY A 51 38.47 -13.56 -3.98
CA GLY A 51 39.85 -13.38 -4.44
C GLY A 51 40.89 -13.37 -3.29
N LEU A 52 40.45 -12.99 -2.09
CA LEU A 52 41.29 -13.02 -0.88
C LEU A 52 41.43 -14.42 -0.23
N GLN A 53 40.66 -15.40 -0.68
CA GLN A 53 40.69 -16.78 -0.16
C GLN A 53 41.62 -17.71 -0.97
N ASN A 54 41.94 -17.36 -2.21
CA ASN A 54 42.87 -18.15 -3.03
C ASN A 54 44.23 -17.46 -3.05
N GLY A 55 45.08 -17.86 -2.10
CA GLY A 55 46.45 -17.39 -2.02
C GLY A 55 47.28 -17.84 -3.22
N GLU A 56 47.31 -17.05 -4.28
CA GLU A 56 48.31 -17.20 -5.33
C GLU A 56 49.67 -16.73 -4.82
N LYS A 57 50.62 -17.67 -4.78
CA LYS A 57 52.03 -17.44 -4.44
C LYS A 57 52.66 -16.66 -5.59
N VAL A 58 52.93 -15.38 -5.39
CA VAL A 58 53.88 -14.65 -6.23
C VAL A 58 55.29 -15.01 -5.73
N GLY A 59 56.03 -15.71 -6.56
CA GLY A 59 57.42 -16.07 -6.30
C GLY A 59 58.34 -14.86 -6.32
N ILE A 60 59.00 -14.58 -5.23
CA ILE A 60 60.13 -13.65 -5.16
C ILE A 60 61.38 -14.44 -4.80
N LEU A 61 62.38 -14.21 -5.60
CA LEU A 61 63.71 -14.83 -5.55
C LEU A 61 64.39 -14.81 -4.17
N ARG A 62 64.97 -15.92 -3.86
CA ARG A 62 65.68 -16.28 -2.63
C ARG A 62 67.03 -15.63 -2.58
N THR A 63 67.31 -14.90 -1.51
CA THR A 63 68.69 -14.72 -1.02
C THR A 63 68.78 -15.31 0.39
N GLU A 64 69.68 -16.22 0.51
CA GLU A 64 69.96 -16.94 1.78
C GLU A 64 70.56 -16.02 2.80
N ARG A 65 70.05 -16.06 4.03
CA ARG A 65 70.81 -15.99 5.28
C ARG A 65 69.91 -16.44 6.42
N GLY A 66 70.34 -17.48 7.11
CA GLY A 66 69.57 -18.11 8.16
C GLY A 66 69.41 -17.25 9.39
N GLU A 67 68.23 -17.33 10.00
CA GLU A 67 68.05 -17.23 11.45
C GLU A 67 66.71 -17.90 11.81
N ASN A 68 66.80 -18.85 12.74
CA ASN A 68 65.66 -19.54 13.32
C ASN A 68 64.81 -18.56 14.11
N MET A 69 63.60 -18.21 13.59
CA MET A 69 62.59 -17.60 14.38
C MET A 69 61.34 -18.49 14.38
N ARG A 70 61.04 -19.10 15.54
CA ARG A 70 59.80 -19.77 15.82
C ARG A 70 58.68 -18.76 15.61
N SER A 71 57.91 -18.84 14.51
CA SER A 71 56.69 -18.12 14.37
C SER A 71 55.59 -18.84 15.14
N ASP A 72 55.24 -18.28 16.29
CA ASP A 72 54.04 -18.63 17.02
C ASP A 72 52.83 -18.22 16.17
N GLY A 73 52.19 -19.20 15.57
CA GLY A 73 51.12 -19.02 14.60
C GLY A 73 49.76 -18.76 15.24
N THR A 74 49.58 -17.65 15.93
CA THR A 74 48.23 -17.18 16.25
C THR A 74 47.69 -16.32 15.11
N ARG A 75 47.32 -16.97 13.98
CA ARG A 75 46.45 -16.36 12.97
C ARG A 75 45.09 -16.21 13.62
N LYS A 76 44.84 -15.07 14.26
CA LYS A 76 43.49 -14.68 14.70
C LYS A 76 42.60 -14.65 13.48
N ASP A 77 41.60 -15.54 13.43
CA ASP A 77 40.58 -15.63 12.40
C ASP A 77 39.76 -14.33 12.35
N SER A 78 40.22 -13.35 11.60
CA SER A 78 39.49 -12.08 11.38
C SER A 78 38.20 -12.26 10.55
N ALA A 79 38.00 -13.46 10.00
CA ALA A 79 36.80 -13.79 9.24
C ALA A 79 35.53 -14.06 10.10
N ARG A 80 35.70 -14.40 11.38
CA ARG A 80 34.57 -14.73 12.28
C ARG A 80 33.54 -13.60 12.45
N PRO A 81 33.94 -12.32 12.66
CA PRO A 81 32.94 -11.24 12.81
C PRO A 81 32.13 -11.01 11.53
N TYR A 82 32.74 -11.12 10.36
CA TYR A 82 32.02 -10.95 9.08
C TYR A 82 31.06 -12.11 8.82
N ALA A 83 31.41 -13.34 9.16
CA ALA A 83 30.53 -14.49 9.04
C ALA A 83 29.27 -14.33 9.93
N ILE A 84 29.41 -13.79 11.14
CA ILE A 84 28.29 -13.50 12.05
C ILE A 84 27.40 -12.41 11.46
N ILE A 85 27.97 -11.33 10.93
CA ILE A 85 27.20 -10.24 10.30
C ILE A 85 26.41 -10.76 9.09
N ILE A 86 27.04 -11.57 8.23
CA ILE A 86 26.35 -12.16 7.06
C ILE A 86 25.22 -13.09 7.52
N ALA A 87 25.45 -13.92 8.53
CA ALA A 87 24.41 -14.80 9.08
C ALA A 87 23.23 -14.00 9.66
N LEU A 88 23.49 -12.90 10.37
CA LEU A 88 22.44 -12.00 10.88
C LEU A 88 21.64 -11.34 9.74
N LEU A 89 22.30 -10.88 8.68
CA LEU A 89 21.63 -10.31 7.52
C LEU A 89 20.74 -11.32 6.80
N ILE A 90 21.23 -12.56 6.63
CA ILE A 90 20.45 -13.66 6.05
C ILE A 90 19.26 -13.98 6.94
N PHE A 91 19.45 -14.07 8.26
CA PHE A 91 18.38 -14.31 9.22
C PHE A 91 17.32 -13.22 9.17
N CYS A 92 17.71 -11.95 9.18
CA CYS A 92 16.77 -10.82 9.04
C CYS A 92 16.00 -10.89 7.72
N ARG A 93 16.67 -11.27 6.61
CA ARG A 93 15.99 -11.47 5.32
C ARG A 93 14.98 -12.61 5.34
N ILE A 94 15.30 -13.71 6.01
CA ILE A 94 14.39 -14.87 6.17
C ILE A 94 13.20 -14.47 7.05
N VAL A 95 13.44 -13.79 8.18
CA VAL A 95 12.35 -13.31 9.05
C VAL A 95 11.42 -12.36 8.30
N PHE A 96 11.99 -11.39 7.58
CA PHE A 96 11.21 -10.47 6.75
C PHE A 96 10.41 -11.21 5.67
N TYR A 97 11.02 -12.18 4.98
CA TYR A 97 10.35 -12.99 3.97
C TYR A 97 9.19 -13.81 4.58
N VAL A 98 9.43 -14.49 5.70
CA VAL A 98 8.40 -15.26 6.41
C VAL A 98 7.27 -14.33 6.85
N GLN A 99 7.58 -13.20 7.45
CA GLN A 99 6.56 -12.23 7.90
C GLN A 99 5.69 -11.75 6.77
N THR A 100 6.29 -11.38 5.62
CA THR A 100 5.53 -10.86 4.48
C THR A 100 4.73 -11.92 3.73
N HIS A 101 5.18 -13.20 3.74
CA HIS A 101 4.50 -14.29 3.03
C HIS A 101 3.51 -15.06 3.92
N TYR A 102 3.75 -15.09 5.23
CA TYR A 102 2.90 -15.78 6.21
C TYR A 102 2.22 -14.81 7.17
N GLN A 103 1.95 -13.59 6.72
CA GLN A 103 1.18 -12.62 7.49
C GLN A 103 -0.19 -13.20 7.84
N HIS A 104 -0.51 -13.20 9.13
CA HIS A 104 -1.81 -13.56 9.66
C HIS A 104 -2.40 -12.37 10.42
N THR A 105 -2.96 -11.42 9.69
CA THR A 105 -3.76 -10.35 10.29
C THR A 105 -5.09 -10.95 10.75
N SER A 106 -5.45 -10.74 12.00
CA SER A 106 -6.70 -11.25 12.56
C SER A 106 -7.90 -10.46 12.04
N ALA A 107 -8.93 -11.18 11.60
CA ALA A 107 -10.26 -10.64 11.32
C ALA A 107 -11.23 -10.83 12.51
N ILE A 108 -10.73 -11.33 13.65
CA ILE A 108 -11.53 -11.43 14.87
C ILE A 108 -11.84 -10.02 15.35
N ARG A 109 -13.12 -9.74 15.50
CA ARG A 109 -13.59 -8.43 15.94
C ARG A 109 -13.32 -8.23 17.44
N PRO A 110 -12.93 -7.00 17.85
CA PRO A 110 -12.78 -6.67 19.26
C PRO A 110 -14.11 -6.77 20.01
N GLU A 111 -14.05 -6.87 21.34
CA GLU A 111 -15.24 -6.68 22.18
C GLU A 111 -15.75 -5.24 22.05
N ASP A 112 -17.07 -5.08 22.17
CA ASP A 112 -17.71 -3.78 22.21
C ASP A 112 -17.92 -3.36 23.65
N ASP A 113 -16.97 -2.63 24.21
CA ASP A 113 -16.99 -2.17 25.60
C ASP A 113 -18.05 -1.09 25.86
N TYR A 114 -18.68 -0.57 24.80
CA TYR A 114 -19.63 0.55 24.87
C TYR A 114 -21.03 0.18 24.34
N LYS A 115 -21.29 -1.09 24.16
CA LYS A 115 -22.48 -1.63 23.53
C LYS A 115 -23.79 -1.05 24.08
N GLY A 116 -24.65 -0.61 23.16
CA GLY A 116 -26.01 -0.13 23.45
C GLY A 116 -26.08 1.25 24.10
N ARG A 117 -24.96 1.96 24.26
CA ARG A 117 -24.95 3.33 24.80
C ARG A 117 -25.16 4.41 23.73
N ILE A 118 -24.74 4.15 22.51
CA ILE A 118 -24.93 5.04 21.36
C ILE A 118 -25.80 4.30 20.36
N PRO A 119 -26.93 4.87 19.91
CA PRO A 119 -27.74 4.32 18.83
C PRO A 119 -26.91 4.24 17.54
N GLN A 120 -27.02 3.15 16.82
CA GLN A 120 -26.39 3.03 15.51
C GLN A 120 -27.17 3.89 14.50
N PHE A 121 -26.46 4.62 13.66
CA PHE A 121 -27.02 5.35 12.54
C PHE A 121 -27.41 4.38 11.43
N HIS A 122 -28.57 4.59 10.85
CA HIS A 122 -29.07 3.91 9.66
C HIS A 122 -29.39 4.95 8.59
N SER A 123 -28.93 4.72 7.37
CA SER A 123 -29.26 5.57 6.25
C SER A 123 -30.72 5.35 5.80
N CYS A 124 -31.33 6.36 5.20
CA CYS A 124 -32.61 6.18 4.50
C CYS A 124 -32.41 5.81 3.02
N VAL A 125 -31.18 5.60 2.59
CA VAL A 125 -30.81 5.21 1.21
C VAL A 125 -30.40 3.75 1.21
N ASP A 126 -30.93 3.00 0.24
CA ASP A 126 -30.57 1.64 -0.14
C ASP A 126 -30.32 1.71 -1.67
N ARG A 127 -29.04 1.83 -2.05
CA ARG A 127 -28.67 2.16 -3.44
C ARG A 127 -28.78 0.98 -4.38
N ASP A 128 -28.52 -0.22 -3.89
CA ASP A 128 -28.53 -1.45 -4.71
C ASP A 128 -29.85 -2.25 -4.58
N ASP A 129 -30.82 -1.70 -3.81
CA ASP A 129 -32.17 -2.23 -3.62
C ASP A 129 -32.16 -3.67 -3.02
N ASP A 130 -31.20 -3.99 -2.14
CA ASP A 130 -31.11 -5.31 -1.51
C ASP A 130 -31.86 -5.44 -0.18
N GLY A 131 -32.39 -4.32 0.34
CA GLY A 131 -33.17 -4.24 1.57
C GLY A 131 -32.32 -3.91 2.81
N VAL A 132 -31.02 -3.61 2.65
CA VAL A 132 -30.11 -3.13 3.69
C VAL A 132 -29.75 -1.67 3.38
N ASP A 133 -29.69 -0.82 4.39
CA ASP A 133 -29.31 0.58 4.18
C ASP A 133 -27.82 0.73 3.85
N ASP A 134 -27.46 1.73 3.05
CA ASP A 134 -26.09 1.98 2.57
C ASP A 134 -25.06 2.01 3.71
N GLN A 135 -25.40 2.58 4.87
CA GLN A 135 -24.48 2.71 6.00
C GLN A 135 -24.13 1.34 6.59
N SER A 136 -25.14 0.48 6.73
CA SER A 136 -24.97 -0.90 7.18
C SER A 136 -24.22 -1.71 6.15
N ASP A 137 -24.49 -1.52 4.85
CA ASP A 137 -23.80 -2.21 3.77
C ASP A 137 -22.34 -1.85 3.65
N ILE A 138 -21.98 -0.58 3.81
CA ILE A 138 -20.57 -0.17 3.84
C ILE A 138 -19.82 -0.85 4.98
N LEU A 139 -20.42 -0.90 6.18
CA LEU A 139 -19.83 -1.59 7.32
C LEU A 139 -19.68 -3.10 7.05
N ASN A 140 -20.74 -3.74 6.58
CA ASN A 140 -20.78 -5.16 6.27
C ASN A 140 -19.77 -5.52 5.18
N GLY A 141 -19.66 -4.70 4.13
CA GLY A 141 -18.72 -4.86 3.05
C GLY A 141 -17.26 -4.75 3.51
N ALA A 142 -16.95 -3.81 4.42
CA ALA A 142 -15.62 -3.73 5.03
C ALA A 142 -15.28 -4.99 5.82
N LEU A 143 -16.21 -5.47 6.66
CA LEU A 143 -16.05 -6.67 7.46
C LEU A 143 -15.91 -7.93 6.57
N ALA A 144 -16.74 -8.04 5.54
CA ALA A 144 -16.67 -9.13 4.57
C ALA A 144 -15.31 -9.17 3.85
N TYR A 145 -14.82 -8.01 3.39
CA TYR A 145 -13.53 -7.93 2.73
C TYR A 145 -12.39 -8.36 3.65
N VAL A 146 -12.30 -7.84 4.88
CA VAL A 146 -11.20 -8.20 5.79
C VAL A 146 -11.29 -9.65 6.28
N SER A 147 -12.49 -10.27 6.26
CA SER A 147 -12.66 -11.70 6.57
C SER A 147 -12.01 -12.62 5.54
N THR A 148 -11.68 -12.13 4.34
CA THR A 148 -10.90 -12.86 3.34
C THR A 148 -9.39 -12.90 3.65
N HIS A 149 -8.96 -12.23 4.72
CA HIS A 149 -7.58 -12.14 5.17
C HIS A 149 -6.60 -11.66 4.07
N PRO A 150 -6.85 -10.52 3.40
CA PRO A 150 -5.97 -10.02 2.35
C PRO A 150 -4.58 -9.73 2.92
N LYS A 151 -3.51 -10.16 2.23
CA LYS A 151 -2.14 -9.85 2.62
C LYS A 151 -1.79 -8.43 2.19
N TYR A 152 -1.00 -7.71 2.99
CA TYR A 152 -0.61 -6.35 2.65
C TYR A 152 0.38 -6.32 1.49
N LYS A 153 -0.05 -5.72 0.36
CA LYS A 153 0.83 -5.42 -0.77
C LYS A 153 0.21 -4.40 -1.70
N SER A 154 0.93 -3.30 -1.94
CA SER A 154 0.56 -2.33 -2.98
C SER A 154 1.02 -2.85 -4.34
N ARG A 155 0.06 -3.01 -5.27
CA ARG A 155 0.28 -3.44 -6.65
C ARG A 155 -0.62 -2.67 -7.60
N TYR A 156 -0.21 -2.61 -8.86
CA TYR A 156 -1.09 -2.18 -9.94
C TYR A 156 -1.88 -3.38 -10.48
N TYR A 157 -3.18 -3.20 -10.65
CA TYR A 157 -4.11 -4.19 -11.21
C TYR A 157 -4.74 -3.62 -12.49
N LYS A 158 -4.68 -4.37 -13.59
CA LYS A 158 -5.25 -3.94 -14.88
C LYS A 158 -6.77 -3.80 -14.87
N ALA A 159 -7.44 -4.52 -13.99
CA ALA A 159 -8.88 -4.43 -13.75
C ALA A 159 -9.25 -3.43 -12.64
N GLY A 160 -8.24 -2.78 -12.01
CA GLY A 160 -8.43 -1.84 -10.90
C GLY A 160 -8.47 -2.52 -9.54
N TYR A 161 -9.43 -3.38 -9.30
CA TYR A 161 -9.60 -4.09 -8.02
C TYR A 161 -8.61 -5.26 -7.87
N PRO A 162 -8.03 -5.47 -6.66
CA PRO A 162 -7.24 -6.66 -6.36
C PRO A 162 -8.05 -7.96 -6.47
N ASP A 163 -7.47 -8.98 -7.10
CA ASP A 163 -8.09 -10.31 -7.28
C ASP A 163 -7.17 -11.47 -6.84
N ASP A 164 -6.04 -11.15 -6.19
CA ASP A 164 -4.96 -12.10 -5.89
C ASP A 164 -4.73 -12.32 -4.38
N GLY A 165 -5.69 -11.91 -3.53
CA GLY A 165 -5.60 -12.02 -2.08
C GLY A 165 -4.61 -11.04 -1.43
N TYR A 166 -4.25 -9.97 -2.14
CA TYR A 166 -3.50 -8.83 -1.59
C TYR A 166 -4.35 -7.57 -1.59
N GLY A 167 -3.98 -6.61 -0.75
CA GLY A 167 -4.66 -5.32 -0.69
C GLY A 167 -3.95 -4.31 0.18
N VAL A 168 -4.52 -3.11 0.25
CA VAL A 168 -4.07 -1.99 1.07
C VAL A 168 -5.28 -1.25 1.66
N CYS A 169 -5.06 -0.17 2.40
CA CYS A 169 -6.13 0.58 3.07
C CYS A 169 -7.27 1.03 2.16
N THR A 170 -6.94 1.50 0.96
CA THR A 170 -7.95 1.96 -0.02
C THR A 170 -8.80 0.83 -0.57
N ASP A 171 -8.30 -0.41 -0.57
CA ASP A 171 -9.06 -1.56 -1.03
C ASP A 171 -10.14 -1.96 -0.01
N VAL A 172 -9.90 -1.78 1.30
CA VAL A 172 -10.94 -1.96 2.34
C VAL A 172 -12.13 -1.03 2.04
N VAL A 173 -11.85 0.26 1.77
CA VAL A 173 -12.90 1.25 1.47
C VAL A 173 -13.56 0.97 0.13
N ALA A 174 -12.79 0.58 -0.89
CA ALA A 174 -13.33 0.32 -2.22
C ALA A 174 -14.28 -0.89 -2.22
N TYR A 175 -13.95 -1.96 -1.53
CA TYR A 175 -14.83 -3.13 -1.39
C TYR A 175 -16.01 -2.85 -0.46
N ALA A 176 -15.83 -2.06 0.60
CA ALA A 176 -16.92 -1.63 1.47
C ALA A 176 -18.00 -0.87 0.68
N LEU A 177 -17.59 0.15 -0.09
CA LEU A 177 -18.50 0.94 -0.91
C LEU A 177 -19.10 0.14 -2.06
N LYS A 178 -18.34 -0.78 -2.64
CA LYS A 178 -18.86 -1.66 -3.70
C LYS A 178 -19.99 -2.56 -3.21
N ASN A 179 -19.95 -2.98 -1.94
CA ASN A 179 -21.02 -3.76 -1.30
C ASN A 179 -22.33 -2.97 -1.21
N ALA A 180 -22.26 -1.66 -1.06
CA ALA A 180 -23.40 -0.74 -1.03
C ALA A 180 -23.71 -0.14 -2.44
N GLY A 181 -23.31 -0.80 -3.52
CA GLY A 181 -23.60 -0.36 -4.89
C GLY A 181 -22.78 0.85 -5.40
N TYR A 182 -21.70 1.27 -4.71
CA TYR A 182 -20.84 2.37 -5.12
C TYR A 182 -19.52 1.86 -5.71
N ASP A 183 -19.37 1.84 -7.03
CA ASP A 183 -18.09 1.49 -7.66
C ASP A 183 -17.13 2.68 -7.68
N LEU A 184 -16.19 2.71 -6.73
CA LEU A 184 -15.21 3.80 -6.62
C LEU A 184 -14.32 3.96 -7.84
N GLN A 185 -14.01 2.90 -8.59
CA GLN A 185 -13.26 3.00 -9.83
C GLN A 185 -13.98 3.87 -10.86
N VAL A 186 -15.27 3.65 -10.99
CA VAL A 186 -16.13 4.41 -11.92
C VAL A 186 -16.33 5.83 -11.41
N LEU A 187 -16.71 5.98 -10.13
CA LEU A 187 -17.10 7.27 -9.55
C LEU A 187 -15.92 8.25 -9.46
N VAL A 188 -14.76 7.81 -8.98
CA VAL A 188 -13.55 8.66 -8.89
C VAL A 188 -13.06 9.05 -10.29
N ASN A 189 -13.10 8.11 -11.26
CA ASN A 189 -12.70 8.43 -12.63
C ASN A 189 -13.66 9.44 -13.30
N ALA A 190 -14.94 9.40 -12.98
CA ALA A 190 -15.89 10.41 -13.45
C ALA A 190 -15.61 11.78 -12.84
N ASP A 191 -15.42 11.85 -11.52
CA ASP A 191 -15.15 13.10 -10.80
C ASP A 191 -13.82 13.74 -11.23
N ILE A 192 -12.75 12.95 -11.45
CA ILE A 192 -11.49 13.47 -12.01
C ILE A 192 -11.68 14.08 -13.40
N ARG A 193 -12.59 13.54 -14.22
CA ARG A 193 -12.86 14.10 -15.56
C ARG A 193 -13.68 15.38 -15.51
N GLU A 194 -14.57 15.49 -14.53
CA GLU A 194 -15.43 16.67 -14.37
C GLU A 194 -14.69 17.81 -13.67
N GLN A 195 -13.80 17.50 -12.71
CA GLN A 195 -13.09 18.47 -11.89
C GLN A 195 -11.56 18.20 -11.85
N PRO A 196 -10.87 18.13 -13.01
CA PRO A 196 -9.48 17.72 -13.07
C PRO A 196 -8.50 18.66 -12.32
N GLN A 197 -8.90 19.93 -12.12
CA GLN A 197 -8.08 20.93 -11.42
C GLN A 197 -7.94 20.66 -9.92
N ASP A 198 -8.87 19.91 -9.33
CA ASP A 198 -8.88 19.62 -7.90
C ASP A 198 -7.99 18.41 -7.57
N TYR A 199 -7.64 17.64 -8.60
CA TYR A 199 -6.81 16.45 -8.49
C TYR A 199 -5.38 16.71 -8.96
N MET A 200 -4.40 16.28 -8.19
CA MET A 200 -2.99 16.35 -8.60
C MET A 200 -2.62 15.14 -9.47
N VAL A 201 -3.37 14.93 -10.56
CA VAL A 201 -3.23 13.79 -11.48
C VAL A 201 -2.89 14.33 -12.87
N ALA A 202 -1.65 14.08 -13.33
CA ALA A 202 -1.21 14.54 -14.64
C ALA A 202 -1.80 13.72 -15.80
N GLU A 203 -1.90 12.41 -15.62
CA GLU A 203 -2.49 11.45 -16.56
C GLU A 203 -3.44 10.54 -15.78
N PRO A 204 -4.77 10.72 -15.91
CA PRO A 204 -5.74 9.88 -15.22
C PRO A 204 -5.65 8.41 -15.63
N ASP A 205 -5.64 7.53 -14.64
CA ASP A 205 -5.68 6.08 -14.81
C ASP A 205 -6.73 5.50 -13.86
N ALA A 206 -7.90 5.15 -14.40
CA ALA A 206 -9.03 4.62 -13.65
C ALA A 206 -8.68 3.38 -12.83
N ASN A 207 -7.62 2.63 -13.19
CA ASN A 207 -7.24 1.40 -12.52
C ASN A 207 -6.42 1.63 -11.23
N ILE A 208 -5.96 2.87 -10.99
CA ILE A 208 -5.15 3.17 -9.81
C ILE A 208 -5.60 4.43 -9.07
N ASP A 209 -6.30 5.37 -9.72
CA ASP A 209 -6.61 6.67 -9.12
C ASP A 209 -7.55 6.55 -7.93
N PHE A 210 -8.54 5.65 -7.98
CA PHE A 210 -9.43 5.36 -6.84
C PHE A 210 -8.74 4.63 -5.67
N ARG A 211 -7.52 4.17 -5.86
CA ARG A 211 -6.68 3.51 -4.83
C ARG A 211 -5.61 4.43 -4.27
N ARG A 212 -5.77 5.75 -4.44
CA ARG A 212 -4.88 6.78 -3.88
C ARG A 212 -5.62 7.60 -2.83
N VAL A 213 -5.15 7.56 -1.59
CA VAL A 213 -5.77 8.28 -0.46
C VAL A 213 -6.00 9.76 -0.77
N ARG A 214 -5.03 10.43 -1.42
CA ARG A 214 -5.15 11.85 -1.80
C ARG A 214 -6.32 12.11 -2.75
N ASN A 215 -6.56 11.19 -3.70
CA ASN A 215 -7.66 11.32 -4.65
C ASN A 215 -9.00 11.01 -3.98
N LEU A 216 -9.05 10.00 -3.10
CA LEU A 216 -10.24 9.70 -2.31
C LEU A 216 -10.61 10.85 -1.38
N LYS A 217 -9.64 11.58 -0.80
CA LYS A 217 -9.90 12.77 -0.01
C LYS A 217 -10.64 13.84 -0.82
N VAL A 218 -10.21 14.11 -2.05
CA VAL A 218 -10.89 15.05 -2.95
C VAL A 218 -12.26 14.53 -3.29
N PHE A 219 -12.37 13.29 -3.74
CA PHE A 219 -13.62 12.66 -4.13
C PHE A 219 -14.70 12.73 -3.01
N PHE A 220 -14.35 12.34 -1.78
CA PHE A 220 -15.31 12.40 -0.68
C PHE A 220 -15.65 13.84 -0.26
N SER A 221 -14.74 14.81 -0.46
CA SER A 221 -15.09 16.21 -0.23
C SER A 221 -16.13 16.76 -1.23
N HIS A 222 -16.20 16.18 -2.44
CA HIS A 222 -17.19 16.55 -3.45
C HIS A 222 -18.53 15.81 -3.27
N THR A 223 -18.49 14.56 -2.82
CA THR A 223 -19.62 13.63 -2.98
C THR A 223 -20.25 13.16 -1.67
N ALA A 224 -19.60 13.37 -0.53
CA ALA A 224 -20.05 12.87 0.76
C ALA A 224 -20.31 13.99 1.77
N ALA A 225 -21.09 13.70 2.80
CA ALA A 225 -21.29 14.64 3.90
C ALA A 225 -20.02 14.68 4.76
N ALA A 226 -19.40 15.85 4.88
CA ALA A 226 -18.32 16.09 5.82
C ALA A 226 -18.88 16.18 7.24
N LEU A 227 -18.25 15.46 8.17
CA LEU A 227 -18.56 15.39 9.59
C LEU A 227 -17.42 15.94 10.43
N THR A 228 -17.61 16.02 11.75
CA THR A 228 -16.58 16.44 12.69
C THR A 228 -15.36 15.50 12.64
N THR A 229 -14.18 16.08 12.82
CA THR A 229 -12.94 15.31 13.03
C THR A 229 -12.53 15.28 14.50
N ASP A 230 -13.35 15.87 15.39
CA ASP A 230 -13.14 15.79 16.83
C ASP A 230 -13.57 14.41 17.33
N VAL A 231 -12.58 13.64 17.81
CA VAL A 231 -12.80 12.26 18.30
C VAL A 231 -13.60 12.26 19.62
N SER A 232 -13.65 13.39 20.34
CA SER A 232 -14.44 13.50 21.59
C SER A 232 -15.94 13.54 21.35
N GLU A 233 -16.39 13.89 20.14
CA GLU A 233 -17.79 13.87 19.71
C GLU A 233 -18.19 12.44 19.31
N ILE A 234 -18.11 11.51 20.25
CA ILE A 234 -18.20 10.05 20.02
C ILE A 234 -19.50 9.59 19.33
N GLU A 235 -20.59 10.35 19.46
CA GLU A 235 -21.90 10.04 18.86
C GLU A 235 -21.91 10.30 17.35
N GLU A 236 -21.07 11.24 16.87
CA GLU A 236 -20.97 11.59 15.45
C GLU A 236 -20.24 10.51 14.62
N TRP A 237 -19.40 9.72 15.27
CA TRP A 237 -18.64 8.64 14.65
C TRP A 237 -19.47 7.36 14.60
N GLN A 238 -19.96 6.98 13.43
CA GLN A 238 -20.86 5.83 13.26
C GLN A 238 -20.21 4.72 12.40
N GLY A 239 -20.59 3.48 12.68
CA GLY A 239 -20.16 2.34 11.86
C GLY A 239 -20.52 2.54 10.37
N GLY A 240 -19.57 2.32 9.45
CA GLY A 240 -19.75 2.58 8.03
C GLY A 240 -19.25 3.97 7.56
N ASP A 241 -18.97 4.91 8.49
CA ASP A 241 -18.32 6.18 8.12
C ASP A 241 -16.92 5.95 7.58
N ILE A 242 -16.45 6.90 6.77
CA ILE A 242 -15.12 6.90 6.18
C ILE A 242 -14.24 7.87 6.94
N VAL A 243 -13.11 7.39 7.48
CA VAL A 243 -12.10 8.24 8.09
C VAL A 243 -10.86 8.33 7.23
N ILE A 244 -10.36 9.55 7.00
CA ILE A 244 -9.16 9.84 6.23
C ILE A 244 -8.11 10.48 7.13
N PHE A 245 -6.94 9.89 7.13
CA PHE A 245 -5.71 10.42 7.71
C PHE A 245 -4.83 10.98 6.59
N GLU A 246 -3.74 11.67 6.88
CA GLU A 246 -2.88 12.25 5.84
C GLU A 246 -2.43 11.28 4.75
N ARG A 247 -2.14 10.02 5.13
CA ARG A 247 -1.63 8.98 4.22
C ARG A 247 -2.36 7.65 4.33
N HIS A 248 -3.49 7.64 5.04
CA HIS A 248 -4.21 6.41 5.34
C HIS A 248 -5.71 6.65 5.30
N ILE A 249 -6.49 5.58 5.16
CA ILE A 249 -7.95 5.61 5.12
C ILE A 249 -8.50 4.33 5.73
N GLY A 250 -9.68 4.39 6.30
CA GLY A 250 -10.39 3.23 6.84
C GLY A 250 -11.88 3.47 6.97
N ILE A 251 -12.59 2.42 7.37
CA ILE A 251 -14.03 2.45 7.70
C ILE A 251 -14.16 2.43 9.22
N VAL A 252 -15.01 3.30 9.74
CA VAL A 252 -15.37 3.33 11.17
C VAL A 252 -16.17 2.08 11.49
N SER A 253 -15.81 1.41 12.59
CA SER A 253 -16.50 0.23 13.10
C SER A 253 -17.72 0.59 13.95
N ASP A 254 -18.67 -0.33 14.08
CA ASP A 254 -19.75 -0.30 15.07
C ASP A 254 -19.28 -0.74 16.47
N ARG A 255 -18.03 -1.27 16.60
CA ARG A 255 -17.42 -1.63 17.88
C ARG A 255 -16.69 -0.45 18.47
N ARG A 256 -16.79 -0.31 19.81
CA ARG A 256 -16.23 0.84 20.53
C ARG A 256 -15.41 0.39 21.72
N ASN A 257 -14.37 1.14 22.03
CA ASN A 257 -13.58 0.95 23.25
C ASN A 257 -14.34 1.48 24.49
N LYS A 258 -13.77 1.31 25.67
CA LYS A 258 -14.36 1.75 26.95
C LYS A 258 -14.63 3.24 27.06
N ASN A 259 -13.98 4.07 26.23
CA ASN A 259 -14.20 5.52 26.18
C ASN A 259 -15.34 5.90 25.20
N GLY A 260 -15.92 4.92 24.50
CA GLY A 260 -16.94 5.13 23.48
C GLY A 260 -16.41 5.45 22.10
N VAL A 261 -15.07 5.50 21.93
CA VAL A 261 -14.45 5.78 20.64
C VAL A 261 -14.46 4.52 19.77
N PRO A 262 -14.91 4.59 18.50
CA PRO A 262 -15.00 3.43 17.64
C PRO A 262 -13.62 2.91 17.19
N TYR A 263 -13.55 1.61 16.97
CA TYR A 263 -12.44 0.98 16.25
C TYR A 263 -12.47 1.39 14.78
N ILE A 264 -11.34 1.20 14.09
CA ILE A 264 -11.23 1.45 12.65
C ILE A 264 -10.90 0.13 11.94
N ILE A 265 -11.67 -0.17 10.89
CA ILE A 265 -11.43 -1.29 9.98
C ILE A 265 -10.52 -0.79 8.88
N HIS A 266 -9.29 -1.29 8.82
CA HIS A 266 -8.28 -0.82 7.89
C HIS A 266 -7.21 -1.88 7.59
N HIS A 267 -6.36 -1.60 6.59
CA HIS A 267 -5.21 -2.44 6.24
C HIS A 267 -3.98 -1.55 6.02
N ASN A 268 -3.13 -1.41 7.03
CA ASN A 268 -2.09 -0.39 7.11
C ASN A 268 -0.72 -0.84 6.59
N ASP A 269 -0.26 -2.02 7.02
CA ASP A 269 1.10 -2.50 6.75
C ASP A 269 1.21 -4.02 6.94
N PRO A 270 2.34 -4.64 6.51
CA PRO A 270 2.52 -6.09 6.64
C PRO A 270 2.72 -6.61 8.08
N TRP A 271 2.86 -5.71 9.07
CA TRP A 271 3.06 -6.06 10.47
C TRP A 271 1.78 -5.92 11.31
N GLN A 272 0.70 -5.49 10.68
CA GLN A 272 -0.59 -5.31 11.32
C GLN A 272 -1.12 -6.63 11.86
N THR A 273 -1.53 -6.65 13.14
CA THR A 273 -1.97 -7.87 13.83
C THR A 273 -3.48 -8.11 13.75
N ALA A 274 -4.28 -7.08 13.56
CA ALA A 274 -5.73 -7.15 13.41
C ALA A 274 -6.22 -6.09 12.41
N TYR A 275 -7.29 -6.38 11.64
CA TYR A 275 -7.87 -5.41 10.72
C TYR A 275 -8.71 -4.34 11.41
N GLU A 276 -9.33 -4.67 12.55
CA GLU A 276 -10.15 -3.76 13.33
C GLU A 276 -9.36 -3.35 14.58
N GLN A 277 -8.93 -2.07 14.63
CA GLN A 277 -7.98 -1.59 15.63
C GLN A 277 -8.41 -0.29 16.31
N ASP A 278 -8.07 -0.16 17.58
CA ASP A 278 -8.23 1.05 18.40
C ASP A 278 -7.11 2.04 18.08
N ILE A 279 -7.30 2.82 17.02
CA ILE A 279 -6.29 3.78 16.53
C ILE A 279 -6.79 5.22 16.50
N LEU A 280 -8.09 5.46 16.54
CA LEU A 280 -8.67 6.79 16.28
C LEU A 280 -8.19 7.83 17.31
N GLU A 281 -8.22 7.51 18.61
CA GLU A 281 -7.72 8.39 19.68
C GLU A 281 -6.19 8.60 19.63
N LYS A 282 -5.46 7.70 18.98
CA LYS A 282 -3.99 7.71 18.94
C LYS A 282 -3.43 8.50 17.76
N ARG A 283 -4.30 8.91 16.84
CA ARG A 283 -3.94 9.59 15.61
C ARG A 283 -4.22 11.10 15.73
N THR A 284 -3.25 11.88 15.32
CA THR A 284 -3.33 13.36 15.30
C THR A 284 -3.41 13.92 13.88
N ASP A 285 -3.45 13.02 12.88
CA ASP A 285 -3.41 13.34 11.46
C ASP A 285 -4.74 13.03 10.75
N ILE A 286 -5.88 13.15 11.46
CA ILE A 286 -7.22 13.03 10.88
C ILE A 286 -7.46 14.25 10.01
N VAL A 287 -7.70 14.06 8.72
CA VAL A 287 -7.91 15.12 7.73
C VAL A 287 -9.28 15.06 7.05
N GLY A 288 -10.11 14.11 7.43
CA GLY A 288 -11.48 14.00 6.95
C GLY A 288 -12.26 12.89 7.66
N HIS A 289 -13.56 13.14 7.83
CA HIS A 289 -14.56 12.21 8.32
C HIS A 289 -15.81 12.41 7.45
N TYR A 290 -16.27 11.36 6.82
CA TYR A 290 -17.30 11.44 5.80
C TYR A 290 -18.35 10.35 5.95
N ARG A 291 -19.61 10.68 5.58
CA ARG A 291 -20.73 9.74 5.45
C ARG A 291 -21.31 9.85 4.04
N ILE A 292 -21.47 8.71 3.34
CA ILE A 292 -21.92 8.68 1.94
C ILE A 292 -23.38 9.07 1.81
N SER A 293 -24.23 8.49 2.65
CA SER A 293 -25.68 8.69 2.61
C SER A 293 -26.21 9.16 3.96
N LYS A 294 -27.21 10.04 3.95
CA LYS A 294 -27.85 10.59 5.15
C LYS A 294 -29.22 9.99 5.37
#